data_e414fcf38c3f31286af503ca0bad6cef
#
_entry.id   e414fcf38c3f31286af503ca0bad6cef
#
_cell.length_a   1.000
_cell.length_b   1.000
_cell.length_c   1.000
_cell.angle_alpha   90.00
_cell.angle_beta   90.00
_cell.angle_gamma   90.00
#
_symmetry.space_group_name_H-M   'P 1'
#
loop_
_entity.id
_entity.type
_entity.pdbx_description
1 polymer ?
#
loop_
_entity_poly.entity_id
_entity_poly.type
_entity_poly.pdbx_seq_one_letter_code
_entity_poly.pdbx_strand_id
1 'polypeptide(L)'
;MNNKDKQLIADYMELIFNPARMSLYEYKDGREFKFNSTDASFCVQEMQKRGEWFDFYWFAIGNSSSEALTAWLFNPDNFLKAFVEWRKGK
;
A
#
# COMPACT_ATOMS: atom_id res chain seq x y z
N MET A 1 -9.26 4.64 6.14
CA MET A 1 -8.64 5.15 4.90
C MET A 1 -9.75 5.63 3.97
N ASN A 2 -9.62 6.83 3.42
CA ASN A 2 -10.65 7.39 2.56
C ASN A 2 -10.55 6.85 1.12
N ASN A 3 -11.56 7.17 0.29
CA ASN A 3 -11.62 6.63 -1.08
C ASN A 3 -10.47 7.12 -1.97
N LYS A 4 -9.99 8.35 -1.77
CA LYS A 4 -8.86 8.87 -2.53
C LYS A 4 -7.58 8.09 -2.23
N ASP A 5 -7.35 7.76 -0.96
CA ASP A 5 -6.18 6.99 -0.55
C ASP A 5 -6.24 5.56 -1.08
N LYS A 6 -7.41 4.94 -1.02
CA LYS A 6 -7.62 3.62 -1.62
C LYS A 6 -7.37 3.63 -3.12
N GLN A 7 -7.76 4.70 -3.79
CA GLN A 7 -7.56 4.84 -5.23
C GLN A 7 -6.06 4.96 -5.58
N LEU A 8 -5.27 5.65 -4.76
CA LEU A 8 -3.82 5.71 -4.96
C LEU A 8 -3.18 4.32 -4.89
N ILE A 9 -3.60 3.51 -3.91
CA ILE A 9 -3.12 2.13 -3.80
C ILE A 9 -3.57 1.31 -5.01
N ALA A 10 -4.84 1.45 -5.40
CA ALA A 10 -5.40 0.73 -6.53
C ALA A 10 -4.67 1.06 -7.84
N ASP A 11 -4.38 2.34 -8.06
CA ASP A 11 -3.67 2.77 -9.26
C ASP A 11 -2.26 2.17 -9.30
N TYR A 12 -1.56 2.17 -8.18
CA TYR A 12 -0.22 1.59 -8.09
C TYR A 12 -0.23 0.09 -8.32
N MET A 13 -1.17 -0.61 -7.70
CA MET A 13 -1.29 -2.06 -7.77
C MET A 13 -2.07 -2.54 -9.00
N GLU A 14 -2.56 -1.61 -9.82
CA GLU A 14 -3.39 -1.91 -10.99
C GLU A 14 -4.63 -2.73 -10.63
N LEU A 15 -5.29 -2.35 -9.53
CA LEU A 15 -6.51 -3.01 -9.08
C LEU A 15 -7.71 -2.53 -9.87
N ILE A 16 -8.74 -3.38 -9.93
CA ILE A 16 -9.99 -3.07 -10.60
C ILE A 16 -11.04 -2.70 -9.56
N PHE A 17 -11.68 -1.54 -9.73
CA PHE A 17 -12.80 -1.12 -8.89
C PHE A 17 -14.08 -1.76 -9.40
N ASN A 18 -14.78 -2.48 -8.52
CA ASN A 18 -16.03 -3.14 -8.88
C ASN A 18 -17.19 -2.61 -8.04
N PRO A 19 -17.97 -1.62 -8.55
CA PRO A 19 -19.08 -1.05 -7.78
C PRO A 19 -20.23 -2.03 -7.59
N ALA A 20 -20.39 -3.01 -8.48
CA ALA A 20 -21.46 -4.01 -8.39
C ALA A 20 -21.25 -4.99 -7.22
N ARG A 21 -20.03 -5.09 -6.69
CA ARG A 21 -19.69 -5.96 -5.56
C ARG A 21 -19.32 -5.13 -4.34
N MET A 22 -20.24 -4.25 -3.92
CA MET A 22 -20.09 -3.43 -2.71
C MET A 22 -18.88 -2.46 -2.78
N SER A 23 -18.57 -1.96 -3.96
CA SER A 23 -17.44 -1.02 -4.18
C SER A 23 -16.10 -1.61 -3.77
N LEU A 24 -15.87 -2.86 -4.09
CA LEU A 24 -14.61 -3.54 -3.77
C LEU A 24 -13.53 -3.26 -4.81
N TYR A 25 -12.28 -3.29 -4.36
CA TYR A 25 -11.12 -3.36 -5.24
C TYR A 25 -10.68 -4.81 -5.39
N GLU A 26 -10.35 -5.20 -6.61
CA GLU A 26 -10.01 -6.58 -6.91
C GLU A 26 -8.70 -6.66 -7.68
N TYR A 27 -7.93 -7.74 -7.45
CA TYR A 27 -6.84 -8.11 -8.34
C TYR A 27 -7.39 -8.54 -9.70
N LYS A 28 -6.52 -8.58 -10.72
CA LYS A 28 -6.91 -8.98 -12.08
C LYS A 28 -7.50 -10.38 -12.15
N ASP A 29 -7.15 -11.25 -11.20
CA ASP A 29 -7.66 -12.63 -11.12
C ASP A 29 -9.00 -12.73 -10.39
N GLY A 30 -9.57 -11.60 -9.95
CA GLY A 30 -10.87 -11.55 -9.30
C GLY A 30 -10.84 -11.64 -7.78
N ARG A 31 -9.67 -11.81 -7.16
CA ARG A 31 -9.56 -11.83 -5.70
C ARG A 31 -9.72 -10.42 -5.14
N GLU A 32 -10.39 -10.32 -3.99
CA GLU A 32 -10.59 -9.04 -3.33
C GLU A 32 -9.29 -8.53 -2.70
N PHE A 33 -9.04 -7.22 -2.86
CA PHE A 33 -7.97 -6.53 -2.14
C PHE A 33 -8.55 -5.99 -0.84
N LYS A 34 -8.15 -6.58 0.29
CA LYS A 34 -8.77 -6.32 1.60
C LYS A 34 -8.00 -5.33 2.47
N PHE A 35 -6.92 -4.76 1.97
CA PHE A 35 -6.08 -3.82 2.73
C PHE A 35 -5.54 -4.45 4.03
N ASN A 36 -5.28 -5.74 4.01
CA ASN A 36 -4.73 -6.49 5.15
C ASN A 36 -3.22 -6.73 4.99
N SER A 37 -2.63 -7.51 5.92
CA SER A 37 -1.18 -7.77 5.90
C SER A 37 -0.74 -8.54 4.65
N THR A 38 -1.55 -9.47 4.16
CA THR A 38 -1.24 -10.20 2.93
C THR A 38 -1.19 -9.25 1.74
N ASP A 39 -2.19 -8.37 1.62
CA ASP A 39 -2.23 -7.39 0.54
C ASP A 39 -1.10 -6.37 0.66
N ALA A 40 -0.75 -5.95 1.88
CA ALA A 40 0.40 -5.08 2.11
C ALA A 40 1.70 -5.74 1.64
N SER A 41 1.86 -7.05 1.86
CA SER A 41 3.04 -7.77 1.39
C SER A 41 3.12 -7.78 -0.14
N PHE A 42 2.01 -7.85 -0.84
CA PHE A 42 1.99 -7.74 -2.29
C PHE A 42 2.38 -6.34 -2.76
N CYS A 43 2.03 -5.29 -1.99
CA CYS A 43 2.52 -3.94 -2.27
C CYS A 43 4.04 -3.87 -2.16
N VAL A 44 4.62 -4.49 -1.13
CA VAL A 44 6.08 -4.56 -0.96
C VAL A 44 6.72 -5.25 -2.16
N GLN A 45 6.17 -6.39 -2.59
CA GLN A 45 6.67 -7.13 -3.75
C GLN A 45 6.64 -6.27 -5.01
N GLU A 46 5.56 -5.53 -5.23
CA GLU A 46 5.44 -4.65 -6.39
C GLU A 46 6.46 -3.52 -6.33
N MET A 47 6.68 -2.91 -5.16
CA MET A 47 7.71 -1.89 -5.00
C MET A 47 9.10 -2.43 -5.28
N GLN A 48 9.39 -3.65 -4.83
CA GLN A 48 10.67 -4.32 -5.10
C GLN A 48 10.84 -4.57 -6.61
N LYS A 49 9.79 -5.04 -7.25
CA LYS A 49 9.78 -5.30 -8.70
C LYS A 49 10.04 -4.03 -9.50
N ARG A 50 9.50 -2.89 -9.06
CA ARG A 50 9.68 -1.59 -9.73
C ARG A 50 10.99 -0.89 -9.34
N GLY A 51 11.74 -1.45 -8.39
CA GLY A 51 12.96 -0.82 -7.88
C GLY A 51 12.69 0.40 -6.99
N GLU A 52 11.51 0.49 -6.41
CA GLU A 52 11.08 1.64 -5.60
C GLU A 52 11.09 1.38 -4.10
N TRP A 53 11.39 0.15 -3.69
CA TRP A 53 11.34 -0.22 -2.26
C TRP A 53 12.25 0.64 -1.39
N PHE A 54 13.49 0.88 -1.82
CA PHE A 54 14.43 1.67 -1.02
C PHE A 54 14.01 3.13 -0.93
N ASP A 55 13.44 3.68 -2.00
CA ASP A 55 12.93 5.05 -1.98
C ASP A 55 11.82 5.20 -0.93
N PHE A 56 10.88 4.27 -0.91
CA PHE A 56 9.83 4.23 0.10
C PHE A 56 10.41 4.02 1.50
N TYR A 57 11.34 3.09 1.65
CA TYR A 57 11.93 2.75 2.95
C TYR A 57 12.62 3.97 3.57
N TRP A 58 13.40 4.70 2.78
CA TRP A 58 14.06 5.91 3.26
C TRP A 58 13.07 7.01 3.63
N PHE A 59 12.00 7.15 2.86
CA PHE A 59 10.92 8.08 3.20
C PHE A 59 10.30 7.71 4.55
N ALA A 60 9.99 6.45 4.77
CA ALA A 60 9.36 5.98 6.00
C ALA A 60 10.30 6.16 7.22
N ILE A 61 11.60 5.84 7.06
CA ILE A 61 12.59 6.02 8.13
C ILE A 61 12.75 7.50 8.49
N GLY A 62 12.72 8.39 7.52
CA GLY A 62 12.86 9.82 7.74
C GLY A 62 11.81 10.41 8.67
N ASN A 63 10.71 9.72 8.89
CA ASN A 63 9.61 10.16 9.72
C ASN A 63 9.51 9.41 11.05
N SER A 64 10.47 8.50 11.36
CA SER A 64 10.38 7.65 12.55
C SER A 64 11.75 7.10 12.94
N SER A 65 11.90 6.67 14.20
CA SER A 65 13.11 5.95 14.61
C SER A 65 13.13 4.55 14.00
N SER A 66 14.33 4.04 13.67
CA SER A 66 14.48 2.79 12.94
C SER A 66 13.91 1.56 13.68
N GLU A 67 14.04 1.50 15.01
CA GLU A 67 13.52 0.39 15.79
C GLU A 67 12.00 0.38 15.85
N ALA A 68 11.41 1.54 16.10
CA ALA A 68 9.96 1.71 16.12
C ALA A 68 9.37 1.49 14.73
N LEU A 69 10.10 1.82 13.68
CA LEU A 69 9.64 1.70 12.30
C LEU A 69 9.33 0.27 11.91
N THR A 70 10.23 -0.68 12.26
CA THR A 70 10.03 -2.07 11.87
C THR A 70 8.73 -2.63 12.47
N ALA A 71 8.53 -2.42 13.78
CA ALA A 71 7.30 -2.84 14.43
C ALA A 71 6.07 -2.12 13.87
N TRP A 72 6.22 -0.82 13.59
CA TRP A 72 5.15 0.00 13.04
C TRP A 72 4.72 -0.47 11.64
N LEU A 73 5.68 -0.82 10.79
CA LEU A 73 5.40 -1.28 9.42
C LEU A 73 4.78 -2.68 9.37
N PHE A 74 4.92 -3.49 10.43
CA PHE A 74 4.23 -4.78 10.46
C PHE A 74 2.71 -4.64 10.60
N ASN A 75 2.23 -3.49 11.05
CA ASN A 75 0.81 -3.20 11.04
C ASN A 75 0.40 -2.75 9.63
N PRO A 76 -0.53 -3.47 8.96
CA PRO A 76 -0.90 -3.13 7.58
C PRO A 76 -1.51 -1.75 7.44
N ASP A 77 -2.23 -1.26 8.44
CA ASP A 77 -2.80 0.09 8.39
C ASP A 77 -1.70 1.15 8.38
N ASN A 78 -0.68 0.98 9.21
CA ASN A 78 0.46 1.90 9.25
C ASN A 78 1.24 1.86 7.93
N PHE A 79 1.51 0.65 7.42
CA PHE A 79 2.22 0.49 6.16
C PHE A 79 1.48 1.18 5.02
N LEU A 80 0.20 0.89 4.88
CA LEU A 80 -0.58 1.44 3.78
C LEU A 80 -0.74 2.96 3.89
N LYS A 81 -0.85 3.48 5.11
CA LYS A 81 -0.90 4.92 5.33
C LYS A 81 0.42 5.59 4.91
N ALA A 82 1.55 5.00 5.29
CA ALA A 82 2.87 5.50 4.89
C ALA A 82 3.05 5.42 3.37
N PHE A 83 2.59 4.33 2.77
CA PHE A 83 2.61 4.15 1.32
C PHE A 83 1.85 5.27 0.60
N VAL A 84 0.65 5.58 1.08
CA VAL A 84 -0.17 6.64 0.49
C VAL A 84 0.53 8.00 0.60
N GLU A 85 1.08 8.33 1.76
CA GLU A 85 1.81 9.58 1.96
C GLU A 85 3.03 9.68 1.03
N TRP A 86 3.74 8.58 0.86
CA TRP A 86 4.87 8.52 -0.08
C TRP A 86 4.41 8.78 -1.52
N ARG A 87 3.31 8.14 -1.93
CA ARG A 87 2.79 8.32 -3.29
C ARG A 87 2.26 9.73 -3.54
N LYS A 88 1.69 10.37 -2.54
CA LYS A 88 1.23 11.77 -2.66
C LYS A 88 2.36 12.74 -3.00
N GLY A 89 3.58 12.42 -2.59
CA GLY A 89 4.76 13.22 -2.88
C GLY A 89 5.38 12.98 -4.26
N LYS A 90 4.80 12.10 -5.05
CA LYS A 90 5.34 11.77 -6.38
C LYS A 90 4.56 12.52 -7.51
#